data_eca5c5aa055e1d3c1345e7f1199bcdd7
#
_entry.id   eca5c5aa055e1d3c1345e7f1199bcdd7
#
_cell.length_a   1.000
_cell.length_b   1.000
_cell.length_c   1.000
_cell.angle_alpha   90.00
_cell.angle_beta   90.00
_cell.angle_gamma   90.00
#
_symmetry.space_group_name_H-M   'P 1'
#
loop_
_entity.id
_entity.type
_entity.pdbx_description
1 polymer ?
#
loop_
_entity_poly.entity_id
_entity_poly.type
_entity_poly.pdbx_seq_one_letter_code
_entity_poly.pdbx_strand_id
1 'polypeptide(L)'
;MTEKLAQRNYYGKALAELAKEDPKVVVMDADLAGSTKTSDFQKVCPERFVEVGIAESNMIGIAAGLAASGKTVFASTFGVFATGRCWEQIRLAVAYPKLNVKIVATHCGISVGEDGASHQALEDIAIMRALPNMVVVAPADAYEAFAATKALAKYNGPVYMRMGRADFPTILEPDMEFQIGKASVLREGTDVTIVGCGQMVSSCMDAAETLQAEGISAEVINMSTIKPLDTETLIASVSKTGCCVTAEEHSIIGGLGSAVAEALCDSTCVPLERVGTKDTFGESGKPADLMVKYGLTADDIVAAAKKSVSRK
;
A
#
# COMPACT_ATOMS: atom_id res chain seq x y z
N MET A 1 -9.89 16.33 16.43
CA MET A 1 -8.78 16.20 15.45
C MET A 1 -8.38 14.73 15.44
N THR A 2 -8.42 14.11 14.31
CA THR A 2 -8.00 12.70 14.14
C THR A 2 -6.49 12.61 14.43
N GLU A 3 -6.06 11.60 15.18
CA GLU A 3 -4.66 11.37 15.48
C GLU A 3 -3.88 11.09 14.18
N LYS A 4 -2.68 11.63 14.05
CA LYS A 4 -1.79 11.36 12.92
C LYS A 4 -0.66 10.43 13.36
N LEU A 5 -0.52 9.31 12.68
CA LEU A 5 0.44 8.26 13.02
C LEU A 5 1.19 7.78 11.78
N ALA A 6 2.47 7.41 11.94
CA ALA A 6 3.25 6.79 10.89
C ALA A 6 3.00 5.28 10.83
N GLN A 7 2.62 4.76 9.66
CA GLN A 7 2.42 3.33 9.40
C GLN A 7 3.63 2.48 9.83
N ARG A 8 4.84 2.94 9.50
CA ARG A 8 6.08 2.23 9.84
C ARG A 8 6.28 2.01 11.35
N ASN A 9 5.81 2.95 12.20
CA ASN A 9 5.90 2.78 13.66
C ASN A 9 5.04 1.61 14.13
N TYR A 10 3.87 1.43 13.53
CA TYR A 10 2.94 0.34 13.84
C TYR A 10 3.38 -0.98 13.22
N TYR A 11 4.04 -0.95 12.06
CA TYR A 11 4.77 -2.10 11.52
C TYR A 11 5.84 -2.58 12.51
N GLY A 12 6.70 -1.70 13.02
CA GLY A 12 7.70 -2.04 14.03
C GLY A 12 7.11 -2.64 15.30
N LYS A 13 5.99 -2.06 15.81
CA LYS A 13 5.25 -2.63 16.95
C LYS A 13 4.75 -4.04 16.67
N ALA A 14 4.13 -4.28 15.51
CA ALA A 14 3.64 -5.60 15.12
C ALA A 14 4.77 -6.63 15.02
N LEU A 15 5.93 -6.24 14.46
CA LEU A 15 7.10 -7.11 14.41
C LEU A 15 7.63 -7.46 15.82
N ALA A 16 7.67 -6.50 16.74
CA ALA A 16 8.09 -6.72 18.13
C ALA A 16 7.16 -7.69 18.88
N GLU A 17 5.86 -7.69 18.56
CA GLU A 17 4.93 -8.70 19.09
C GLU A 17 5.15 -10.06 18.44
N LEU A 18 5.27 -10.11 17.10
CA LEU A 18 5.55 -11.36 16.38
C LEU A 18 6.85 -12.02 16.83
N ALA A 19 7.84 -11.24 17.29
CA ALA A 19 9.06 -11.78 17.89
C ALA A 19 8.79 -12.72 19.07
N LYS A 20 7.73 -12.45 19.83
CA LYS A 20 7.35 -13.25 21.02
C LYS A 20 6.38 -14.38 20.67
N GLU A 21 5.56 -14.19 19.65
CA GLU A 21 4.46 -15.09 19.32
C GLU A 21 4.87 -16.23 18.37
N ASP A 22 5.75 -15.94 17.41
CA ASP A 22 6.13 -16.92 16.37
C ASP A 22 7.66 -17.07 16.25
N PRO A 23 8.23 -18.22 16.69
CA PRO A 23 9.67 -18.46 16.59
C PRO A 23 10.17 -18.70 15.16
N LYS A 24 9.28 -18.80 14.16
CA LYS A 24 9.66 -18.92 12.75
C LYS A 24 9.90 -17.57 12.10
N VAL A 25 9.40 -16.48 12.69
CA VAL A 25 9.58 -15.14 12.14
C VAL A 25 11.03 -14.71 12.25
N VAL A 26 11.59 -14.30 11.12
CA VAL A 26 12.92 -13.68 10.96
C VAL A 26 12.70 -12.32 10.28
N VAL A 27 13.39 -11.31 10.78
CA VAL A 27 13.33 -9.95 10.19
C VAL A 27 14.70 -9.57 9.66
N MET A 28 14.69 -8.98 8.47
CA MET A 28 15.92 -8.53 7.78
C MET A 28 15.81 -7.07 7.39
N ASP A 29 16.93 -6.39 7.38
CA ASP A 29 17.05 -4.99 6.94
C ASP A 29 18.34 -4.75 6.16
N ALA A 30 18.35 -3.71 5.35
CA ALA A 30 19.49 -3.31 4.53
C ALA A 30 19.98 -1.90 4.95
N ASP A 31 20.50 -1.79 6.18
CA ASP A 31 21.08 -0.58 6.79
C ASP A 31 20.08 0.57 7.01
N LEU A 32 18.79 0.25 7.12
CA LEU A 32 17.71 1.24 7.31
C LEU A 32 16.80 0.92 8.51
N ALA A 33 17.23 0.02 9.41
CA ALA A 33 16.40 -0.51 10.50
C ALA A 33 15.77 0.57 11.41
N GLY A 34 16.46 1.68 11.63
CA GLY A 34 15.92 2.84 12.37
C GLY A 34 14.80 3.56 11.62
N SER A 35 14.85 3.57 10.29
CA SER A 35 13.86 4.23 9.42
C SER A 35 12.67 3.35 9.12
N THR A 36 12.89 2.08 8.82
CA THR A 36 11.84 1.07 8.57
C THR A 36 11.14 0.61 9.84
N LYS A 37 11.76 0.84 11.02
CA LYS A 37 11.33 0.39 12.35
C LYS A 37 11.51 -1.11 12.61
N THR A 38 12.24 -1.83 11.77
CA THR A 38 12.66 -3.21 12.03
C THR A 38 13.55 -3.33 13.27
N SER A 39 14.21 -2.22 13.66
CA SER A 39 14.94 -2.11 14.93
C SER A 39 14.10 -2.43 16.17
N ASP A 40 12.77 -2.32 16.11
CA ASP A 40 11.90 -2.67 17.22
C ASP A 40 11.82 -4.20 17.43
N PHE A 41 11.86 -4.98 16.33
CA PHE A 41 12.07 -6.43 16.41
C PHE A 41 13.46 -6.77 16.93
N GLN A 42 14.50 -6.10 16.42
CA GLN A 42 15.89 -6.35 16.83
C GLN A 42 16.10 -6.16 18.35
N LYS A 43 15.46 -5.18 18.97
CA LYS A 43 15.52 -4.95 20.42
C LYS A 43 14.93 -6.11 21.23
N VAL A 44 13.92 -6.80 20.70
CA VAL A 44 13.20 -7.91 21.36
C VAL A 44 13.85 -9.26 21.09
N CYS A 45 14.34 -9.47 19.87
CA CYS A 45 14.85 -10.75 19.40
C CYS A 45 16.03 -10.57 18.42
N PRO A 46 17.21 -10.13 18.93
CA PRO A 46 18.37 -9.86 18.08
C PRO A 46 18.90 -11.10 17.37
N GLU A 47 18.71 -12.31 17.91
CA GLU A 47 19.17 -13.58 17.33
C GLU A 47 18.39 -14.01 16.07
N ARG A 48 17.25 -13.38 15.79
CA ARG A 48 16.45 -13.59 14.59
C ARG A 48 16.35 -12.35 13.72
N PHE A 49 17.20 -11.36 14.01
CA PHE A 49 17.36 -10.17 13.18
C PHE A 49 18.62 -10.29 12.33
N VAL A 50 18.51 -10.04 11.03
CA VAL A 50 19.63 -10.12 10.08
C VAL A 50 19.84 -8.77 9.40
N GLU A 51 20.96 -8.13 9.74
CA GLU A 51 21.39 -6.92 9.03
C GLU A 51 22.36 -7.31 7.91
N VAL A 52 22.07 -6.87 6.68
CA VAL A 52 22.87 -7.24 5.50
C VAL A 52 23.73 -6.09 4.97
N GLY A 53 23.66 -4.91 5.59
CA GLY A 53 24.24 -3.69 5.06
C GLY A 53 23.50 -3.18 3.80
N ILE A 54 24.10 -2.24 3.07
CA ILE A 54 23.50 -1.65 1.85
C ILE A 54 23.60 -2.67 0.70
N ALA A 55 22.85 -3.77 0.80
CA ALA A 55 22.90 -4.91 -0.14
C ALA A 55 21.52 -5.55 -0.35
N GLU A 56 20.56 -4.79 -0.87
CA GLU A 56 19.15 -5.17 -0.95
C GLU A 56 18.92 -6.43 -1.78
N SER A 57 19.60 -6.57 -2.91
CA SER A 57 19.51 -7.79 -3.75
C SER A 57 20.02 -9.04 -3.01
N ASN A 58 21.10 -8.89 -2.22
CA ASN A 58 21.59 -9.96 -1.36
C ASN A 58 20.61 -10.29 -0.25
N MET A 59 19.97 -9.28 0.36
CA MET A 59 18.90 -9.46 1.35
C MET A 59 17.80 -10.37 0.81
N ILE A 60 17.32 -10.14 -0.39
CA ILE A 60 16.27 -10.97 -1.01
C ILE A 60 16.76 -12.41 -1.24
N GLY A 61 18.01 -12.60 -1.66
CA GLY A 61 18.61 -13.95 -1.82
C GLY A 61 18.67 -14.71 -0.50
N ILE A 62 19.12 -14.05 0.59
CA ILE A 62 19.16 -14.62 1.94
C ILE A 62 17.74 -14.90 2.46
N ALA A 63 16.80 -13.97 2.25
CA ALA A 63 15.40 -14.13 2.63
C ALA A 63 14.77 -15.37 1.97
N ALA A 64 15.04 -15.58 0.68
CA ALA A 64 14.59 -16.75 -0.05
C ALA A 64 15.17 -18.06 0.54
N GLY A 65 16.45 -18.09 0.87
CA GLY A 65 17.10 -19.25 1.52
C GLY A 65 16.51 -19.57 2.90
N LEU A 66 16.27 -18.55 3.71
CA LEU A 66 15.63 -18.69 5.03
C LEU A 66 14.18 -19.18 4.90
N ALA A 67 13.41 -18.64 3.95
CA ALA A 67 12.05 -19.10 3.69
C ALA A 67 12.00 -20.54 3.16
N ALA A 68 12.94 -20.93 2.30
CA ALA A 68 13.09 -22.32 1.85
C ALA A 68 13.42 -23.30 3.01
N SER A 69 14.06 -22.80 4.08
CA SER A 69 14.31 -23.58 5.31
C SER A 69 13.12 -23.57 6.29
N GLY A 70 11.95 -23.02 5.89
CA GLY A 70 10.72 -23.04 6.68
C GLY A 70 10.52 -21.84 7.61
N LYS A 71 11.22 -20.73 7.38
CA LYS A 71 11.02 -19.47 8.13
C LYS A 71 9.97 -18.60 7.46
N THR A 72 9.33 -17.73 8.25
CA THR A 72 8.52 -16.60 7.79
C THR A 72 9.42 -15.37 7.80
N VAL A 73 9.78 -14.84 6.64
CA VAL A 73 10.79 -13.79 6.54
C VAL A 73 10.15 -12.44 6.19
N PHE A 74 10.42 -11.44 7.02
CA PHE A 74 10.12 -10.03 6.72
C PHE A 74 11.41 -9.33 6.29
N ALA A 75 11.51 -8.93 5.03
CA ALA A 75 12.66 -8.24 4.46
C ALA A 75 12.27 -6.79 4.15
N SER A 76 12.95 -5.84 4.81
CA SER A 76 12.56 -4.42 4.79
C SER A 76 13.67 -3.50 4.29
N THR A 77 13.28 -2.53 3.48
CA THR A 77 14.08 -1.40 3.03
C THR A 77 13.13 -0.32 2.47
N PHE A 78 13.64 0.70 1.78
CA PHE A 78 12.78 1.69 1.11
C PHE A 78 12.19 1.18 -0.20
N GLY A 79 11.02 1.74 -0.59
CA GLY A 79 10.23 1.27 -1.72
C GLY A 79 11.01 1.14 -3.02
N VAL A 80 11.73 2.18 -3.42
CA VAL A 80 12.51 2.20 -4.66
C VAL A 80 13.63 1.16 -4.65
N PHE A 81 14.23 0.88 -3.48
CA PHE A 81 15.31 -0.08 -3.35
C PHE A 81 14.77 -1.52 -3.29
N ALA A 82 13.69 -1.74 -2.56
CA ALA A 82 13.03 -3.05 -2.49
C ALA A 82 12.57 -3.53 -3.86
N THR A 83 11.94 -2.65 -4.63
CA THR A 83 11.28 -3.03 -5.88
C THR A 83 12.17 -2.84 -7.11
N GLY A 84 12.80 -1.68 -7.26
CA GLY A 84 13.61 -1.38 -8.44
C GLY A 84 14.87 -2.24 -8.53
N ARG A 85 15.69 -2.27 -7.46
CA ARG A 85 16.96 -3.01 -7.45
C ARG A 85 16.79 -4.52 -7.38
N CYS A 86 15.75 -4.99 -6.68
CA CYS A 86 15.61 -6.40 -6.34
C CYS A 86 14.55 -7.12 -7.17
N TRP A 87 13.96 -6.47 -8.18
CA TRP A 87 12.81 -7.02 -8.89
C TRP A 87 13.08 -8.40 -9.50
N GLU A 88 14.24 -8.58 -10.11
CA GLU A 88 14.63 -9.87 -10.71
C GLU A 88 14.78 -10.95 -9.63
N GLN A 89 15.48 -10.66 -8.53
CA GLN A 89 15.66 -11.60 -7.42
C GLN A 89 14.32 -11.94 -6.77
N ILE A 90 13.45 -10.96 -6.58
CA ILE A 90 12.09 -11.19 -6.06
C ILE A 90 11.31 -12.10 -7.01
N ARG A 91 11.36 -11.83 -8.32
CA ARG A 91 10.68 -12.61 -9.33
C ARG A 91 11.14 -14.07 -9.33
N LEU A 92 12.44 -14.32 -9.38
CA LEU A 92 12.99 -15.64 -9.59
C LEU A 92 13.18 -16.42 -8.28
N ALA A 93 13.68 -15.77 -7.23
CA ALA A 93 14.01 -16.46 -6.00
C ALA A 93 12.85 -16.52 -4.99
N VAL A 94 11.84 -15.64 -5.10
CA VAL A 94 10.73 -15.53 -4.13
C VAL A 94 9.39 -15.88 -4.77
N ALA A 95 8.98 -15.15 -5.82
CA ALA A 95 7.64 -15.26 -6.39
C ALA A 95 7.45 -16.56 -7.18
N TYR A 96 8.43 -16.93 -7.99
CA TYR A 96 8.37 -18.15 -8.80
C TYR A 96 8.24 -19.43 -7.95
N PRO A 97 9.07 -19.67 -6.92
CA PRO A 97 8.94 -20.82 -6.03
C PRO A 97 7.89 -20.64 -4.92
N LYS A 98 7.17 -19.51 -4.87
CA LYS A 98 6.11 -19.17 -3.88
C LYS A 98 6.63 -19.19 -2.43
N LEU A 99 7.84 -18.70 -2.19
CA LEU A 99 8.44 -18.72 -0.86
C LEU A 99 7.78 -17.72 0.09
N ASN A 100 7.81 -18.04 1.37
CA ASN A 100 7.18 -17.28 2.45
C ASN A 100 8.01 -16.05 2.85
N VAL A 101 8.16 -15.10 1.92
CA VAL A 101 8.88 -13.83 2.11
C VAL A 101 7.89 -12.66 2.02
N LYS A 102 7.93 -11.79 3.05
CA LYS A 102 7.21 -10.53 3.10
C LYS A 102 8.20 -9.42 2.79
N ILE A 103 8.15 -8.88 1.57
CA ILE A 103 8.91 -7.70 1.16
C ILE A 103 8.12 -6.50 1.66
N VAL A 104 8.60 -5.84 2.72
CA VAL A 104 7.89 -4.74 3.36
C VAL A 104 8.67 -3.45 3.15
N ALA A 105 8.13 -2.60 2.30
CA ALA A 105 8.76 -1.35 1.91
C ALA A 105 8.13 -0.15 2.63
N THR A 106 8.98 0.70 3.18
CA THR A 106 8.60 2.03 3.68
C THR A 106 9.07 3.12 2.73
N HIS A 107 8.71 4.36 2.98
CA HIS A 107 9.14 5.51 2.15
C HIS A 107 8.71 5.34 0.68
N CYS A 108 7.46 4.91 0.45
CA CYS A 108 6.87 4.87 -0.88
C CYS A 108 6.08 6.16 -1.15
N GLY A 109 5.98 6.55 -2.42
CA GLY A 109 5.18 7.67 -2.86
C GLY A 109 5.91 9.02 -2.86
N ILE A 110 5.17 10.05 -3.25
CA ILE A 110 5.69 11.44 -3.37
C ILE A 110 5.92 12.09 -1.99
N SER A 111 5.17 11.64 -0.97
CA SER A 111 5.24 12.14 0.41
C SER A 111 6.50 11.72 1.17
N VAL A 112 7.41 11.00 0.53
CA VAL A 112 8.80 10.84 1.01
C VAL A 112 9.45 12.21 1.23
N GLY A 113 9.12 13.16 0.36
CA GLY A 113 9.42 14.57 0.59
C GLY A 113 10.82 14.95 0.12
N GLU A 114 11.63 15.45 1.04
CA GLU A 114 12.90 16.12 0.77
C GLU A 114 13.94 15.23 0.10
N ASP A 115 13.88 13.92 0.30
CA ASP A 115 14.78 12.94 -0.33
C ASP A 115 14.66 12.93 -1.87
N GLY A 116 13.51 13.36 -2.39
CA GLY A 116 13.30 13.60 -3.81
C GLY A 116 13.15 12.35 -4.66
N ALA A 117 13.21 12.53 -5.98
CA ALA A 117 12.90 11.53 -6.99
C ALA A 117 13.69 10.21 -6.86
N SER A 118 14.91 10.24 -6.33
CA SER A 118 15.73 9.05 -6.14
C SER A 118 15.19 8.10 -5.07
N HIS A 119 14.26 8.57 -4.22
CA HIS A 119 13.67 7.79 -3.12
C HIS A 119 12.15 7.63 -3.24
N GLN A 120 11.49 8.45 -4.06
CA GLN A 120 10.05 8.45 -4.27
C GLN A 120 9.65 7.31 -5.21
N ALA A 121 9.28 6.14 -4.65
CA ALA A 121 8.78 5.01 -5.43
C ALA A 121 7.35 5.32 -5.92
N LEU A 122 7.18 5.50 -7.22
CA LEU A 122 5.89 5.78 -7.88
C LEU A 122 5.47 4.67 -8.85
N GLU A 123 6.26 3.61 -8.98
CA GLU A 123 6.09 2.48 -9.89
C GLU A 123 6.01 1.13 -9.17
N ASP A 124 6.19 1.12 -7.87
CA ASP A 124 6.37 -0.06 -7.04
C ASP A 124 5.15 -1.00 -7.07
N ILE A 125 3.92 -0.48 -6.97
CA ILE A 125 2.71 -1.28 -7.10
C ILE A 125 2.65 -1.93 -8.48
N ALA A 126 2.92 -1.18 -9.55
CA ALA A 126 2.84 -1.64 -10.92
C ALA A 126 3.75 -2.85 -11.19
N ILE A 127 5.02 -2.73 -10.83
CA ILE A 127 6.01 -3.79 -11.08
C ILE A 127 5.81 -5.00 -10.17
N MET A 128 5.32 -4.80 -8.94
CA MET A 128 5.07 -5.89 -8.01
C MET A 128 3.76 -6.64 -8.33
N ARG A 129 2.71 -5.93 -8.77
CA ARG A 129 1.46 -6.61 -9.19
C ARG A 129 1.63 -7.39 -10.50
N ALA A 130 2.61 -7.06 -11.33
CA ALA A 130 2.91 -7.82 -12.54
C ALA A 130 3.49 -9.22 -12.25
N LEU A 131 4.06 -9.45 -11.06
CA LEU A 131 4.66 -10.74 -10.69
C LEU A 131 3.57 -11.78 -10.39
N PRO A 132 3.58 -12.97 -11.04
CA PRO A 132 2.72 -14.08 -10.63
C PRO A 132 2.95 -14.46 -9.16
N ASN A 133 1.90 -14.92 -8.49
CA ASN A 133 1.87 -15.35 -7.08
C ASN A 133 2.08 -14.24 -6.03
N MET A 134 2.52 -13.04 -6.42
CA MET A 134 2.75 -11.93 -5.50
C MET A 134 1.41 -11.36 -5.01
N VAL A 135 1.24 -11.27 -3.70
CA VAL A 135 0.20 -10.47 -3.05
C VAL A 135 0.72 -9.05 -2.90
N VAL A 136 -0.11 -8.04 -3.17
CA VAL A 136 0.29 -6.61 -3.07
C VAL A 136 -0.68 -5.90 -2.13
N VAL A 137 -0.13 -5.30 -1.07
CA VAL A 137 -0.88 -4.66 0.02
C VAL A 137 -0.40 -3.22 0.23
N ALA A 138 -1.35 -2.31 0.37
CA ALA A 138 -1.11 -0.89 0.68
C ALA A 138 -2.07 -0.45 1.81
N PRO A 139 -1.70 -0.62 3.08
CA PRO A 139 -2.55 -0.26 4.22
C PRO A 139 -2.91 1.22 4.21
N ALA A 140 -4.15 1.58 4.61
CA ALA A 140 -4.64 2.95 4.62
C ALA A 140 -3.98 3.79 5.72
N ASP A 141 -3.83 3.22 6.92
CA ASP A 141 -3.29 3.94 8.08
C ASP A 141 -2.40 3.05 8.97
N ALA A 142 -2.04 3.56 10.13
CA ALA A 142 -1.16 2.89 11.07
C ALA A 142 -1.81 1.63 11.69
N TYR A 143 -3.11 1.66 11.96
CA TYR A 143 -3.82 0.52 12.54
C TYR A 143 -3.95 -0.62 11.53
N GLU A 144 -4.27 -0.29 10.29
CA GLU A 144 -4.30 -1.29 9.23
C GLU A 144 -2.89 -1.86 8.93
N ALA A 145 -1.83 -1.04 9.00
CA ALA A 145 -0.46 -1.52 8.85
C ALA A 145 -0.07 -2.54 9.93
N PHE A 146 -0.51 -2.32 11.17
CA PHE A 146 -0.34 -3.27 12.28
C PHE A 146 -1.12 -4.57 12.01
N ALA A 147 -2.41 -4.47 11.74
CA ALA A 147 -3.29 -5.62 11.50
C ALA A 147 -2.83 -6.43 10.27
N ALA A 148 -2.47 -5.74 9.17
CA ALA A 148 -1.92 -6.36 7.97
C ALA A 148 -0.63 -7.13 8.28
N THR A 149 0.32 -6.55 9.02
CA THR A 149 1.57 -7.23 9.40
C THR A 149 1.31 -8.54 10.14
N LYS A 150 0.37 -8.54 11.10
CA LYS A 150 -0.03 -9.74 11.85
C LYS A 150 -0.70 -10.79 10.95
N ALA A 151 -1.56 -10.35 10.03
CA ALA A 151 -2.23 -11.24 9.07
C ALA A 151 -1.23 -11.83 8.06
N LEU A 152 -0.28 -11.02 7.56
CA LEU A 152 0.75 -11.46 6.63
C LEU A 152 1.70 -12.50 7.25
N ALA A 153 1.98 -12.46 8.55
CA ALA A 153 2.76 -13.48 9.23
C ALA A 153 2.10 -14.88 9.14
N LYS A 154 0.77 -14.94 9.10
CA LYS A 154 -0.02 -16.17 8.99
C LYS A 154 -0.21 -16.65 7.54
N TYR A 155 -0.04 -15.79 6.56
CA TYR A 155 -0.16 -16.13 5.15
C TYR A 155 1.11 -16.82 4.64
N ASN A 156 0.99 -17.96 4.01
CA ASN A 156 2.14 -18.68 3.44
C ASN A 156 2.28 -18.36 1.94
N GLY A 157 3.22 -17.50 1.61
CA GLY A 157 3.48 -17.08 0.25
C GLY A 157 4.16 -15.72 0.15
N PRO A 158 4.51 -15.28 -1.07
CA PRO A 158 5.18 -14.01 -1.31
C PRO A 158 4.18 -12.84 -1.17
N VAL A 159 4.62 -11.80 -0.46
CA VAL A 159 3.84 -10.56 -0.28
C VAL A 159 4.75 -9.36 -0.49
N TYR A 160 4.24 -8.34 -1.15
CA TYR A 160 4.76 -6.99 -1.12
C TYR A 160 3.78 -6.10 -0.34
N MET A 161 4.25 -5.44 0.71
CA MET A 161 3.50 -4.44 1.45
C MET A 161 4.22 -3.10 1.39
N ARG A 162 3.49 -2.05 0.96
CA ARG A 162 4.03 -0.69 0.85
C ARG A 162 3.47 0.23 1.92
N MET A 163 4.31 1.12 2.44
CA MET A 163 3.95 2.13 3.42
C MET A 163 4.62 3.48 3.13
N GLY A 164 3.98 4.57 3.53
CA GLY A 164 4.57 5.90 3.48
C GLY A 164 5.61 6.16 4.56
N ARG A 165 6.21 7.36 4.52
CA ARG A 165 7.15 7.86 5.53
C ARG A 165 6.48 8.71 6.60
N ALA A 166 5.58 9.60 6.17
CA ALA A 166 4.99 10.66 7.00
C ALA A 166 3.91 10.14 7.95
N ASP A 167 3.52 10.98 8.89
CA ASP A 167 2.35 10.77 9.74
C ASP A 167 1.09 11.17 8.96
N PHE A 168 0.10 10.25 8.91
CA PHE A 168 -1.18 10.46 8.27
C PHE A 168 -2.33 10.28 9.27
N PRO A 169 -3.51 10.87 8.99
CA PRO A 169 -4.70 10.65 9.81
C PRO A 169 -5.03 9.17 9.95
N THR A 170 -5.36 8.72 11.14
CA THR A 170 -5.96 7.41 11.35
C THR A 170 -7.45 7.50 11.05
N ILE A 171 -7.96 6.55 10.28
CA ILE A 171 -9.36 6.51 9.82
C ILE A 171 -10.05 5.19 10.17
N LEU A 172 -9.28 4.23 10.65
CA LEU A 172 -9.75 2.91 11.05
C LEU A 172 -9.62 2.73 12.57
N GLU A 173 -10.29 1.71 13.11
CA GLU A 173 -10.24 1.41 14.54
C GLU A 173 -8.97 0.63 14.91
N PRO A 174 -8.44 0.84 16.14
CA PRO A 174 -7.19 0.18 16.57
C PRO A 174 -7.23 -1.35 16.58
N ASP A 175 -8.41 -1.93 16.75
CA ASP A 175 -8.67 -3.38 16.87
C ASP A 175 -9.23 -4.00 15.59
N MET A 176 -9.13 -3.27 14.47
CA MET A 176 -9.60 -3.75 13.17
C MET A 176 -8.95 -5.09 12.77
N GLU A 177 -9.70 -5.92 12.08
CA GLU A 177 -9.19 -7.14 11.45
C GLU A 177 -8.80 -6.88 9.99
N PHE A 178 -7.68 -7.42 9.56
CA PHE A 178 -7.23 -7.36 8.16
C PHE A 178 -7.36 -8.72 7.50
N GLN A 179 -8.00 -8.75 6.34
CA GLN A 179 -8.12 -9.94 5.50
C GLN A 179 -7.57 -9.67 4.09
N ILE A 180 -6.58 -10.45 3.68
CA ILE A 180 -6.01 -10.37 2.32
C ILE A 180 -7.11 -10.61 1.27
N GLY A 181 -7.17 -9.72 0.27
CA GLY A 181 -8.13 -9.82 -0.84
C GLY A 181 -9.55 -9.35 -0.50
N LYS A 182 -9.76 -8.72 0.66
CA LYS A 182 -11.02 -8.07 1.01
C LYS A 182 -10.84 -6.57 1.14
N ALA A 183 -11.78 -5.84 0.57
CA ALA A 183 -11.89 -4.40 0.68
C ALA A 183 -12.92 -4.03 1.76
N SER A 184 -12.83 -2.80 2.28
CA SER A 184 -13.78 -2.27 3.26
C SER A 184 -14.54 -1.08 2.68
N VAL A 185 -15.87 -1.12 2.73
CA VAL A 185 -16.70 0.05 2.45
C VAL A 185 -16.71 0.90 3.71
N LEU A 186 -16.01 2.05 3.66
CA LEU A 186 -15.90 2.97 4.80
C LEU A 186 -17.05 3.96 4.86
N ARG A 187 -17.69 4.22 3.74
CA ARG A 187 -18.83 5.11 3.61
C ARG A 187 -19.75 4.61 2.50
N GLU A 188 -21.03 4.49 2.78
CA GLU A 188 -22.05 4.19 1.77
C GLU A 188 -22.37 5.42 0.93
N GLY A 189 -22.68 5.19 -0.35
CA GLY A 189 -23.06 6.24 -1.30
C GLY A 189 -23.79 5.70 -2.52
N THR A 190 -24.39 6.60 -3.33
CA THR A 190 -25.25 6.22 -4.46
C THR A 190 -24.85 6.87 -5.80
N ASP A 191 -23.98 7.90 -5.78
CA ASP A 191 -23.72 8.69 -6.98
C ASP A 191 -22.35 8.43 -7.61
N VAL A 192 -21.33 8.08 -6.83
CA VAL A 192 -19.99 7.77 -7.32
C VAL A 192 -19.28 6.83 -6.36
N THR A 193 -18.53 5.86 -6.88
CA THR A 193 -17.62 5.03 -6.11
C THR A 193 -16.22 5.66 -6.11
N ILE A 194 -15.65 5.90 -4.93
CA ILE A 194 -14.26 6.34 -4.75
C ILE A 194 -13.47 5.19 -4.14
N VAL A 195 -12.50 4.67 -4.88
CA VAL A 195 -11.63 3.57 -4.44
C VAL A 195 -10.25 4.12 -4.11
N GLY A 196 -9.87 4.08 -2.85
CA GLY A 196 -8.55 4.50 -2.39
C GLY A 196 -7.68 3.33 -1.95
N CYS A 197 -6.36 3.50 -1.98
CA CYS A 197 -5.40 2.64 -1.30
C CYS A 197 -4.34 3.46 -0.57
N GLY A 198 -3.73 2.84 0.44
CA GLY A 198 -2.70 3.52 1.23
C GLY A 198 -3.22 4.80 1.86
N GLN A 199 -2.34 5.73 2.12
CA GLN A 199 -2.66 7.00 2.78
C GLN A 199 -3.65 7.89 2.00
N MET A 200 -3.91 7.62 0.72
CA MET A 200 -4.93 8.35 -0.05
C MET A 200 -6.36 8.08 0.41
N VAL A 201 -6.60 7.02 1.20
CA VAL A 201 -7.95 6.70 1.71
C VAL A 201 -8.48 7.80 2.62
N SER A 202 -7.62 8.44 3.44
CA SER A 202 -8.04 9.60 4.25
C SER A 202 -8.51 10.76 3.37
N SER A 203 -7.80 11.07 2.28
CA SER A 203 -8.23 12.09 1.32
C SER A 203 -9.51 11.71 0.57
N CYS A 204 -9.77 10.40 0.37
CA CYS A 204 -11.04 9.92 -0.19
C CYS A 204 -12.22 10.20 0.78
N MET A 205 -12.01 10.04 2.08
CA MET A 205 -13.04 10.36 3.08
C MET A 205 -13.32 11.86 3.13
N ASP A 206 -12.29 12.70 3.14
CA ASP A 206 -12.42 14.17 3.12
C ASP A 206 -13.15 14.64 1.82
N ALA A 207 -12.81 14.03 0.68
CA ALA A 207 -13.47 14.30 -0.60
C ALA A 207 -14.95 13.92 -0.57
N ALA A 208 -15.30 12.79 0.04
CA ALA A 208 -16.69 12.35 0.17
C ALA A 208 -17.51 13.28 1.07
N GLU A 209 -16.92 13.87 2.11
CA GLU A 209 -17.57 14.90 2.93
C GLU A 209 -17.84 16.17 2.12
N THR A 210 -16.86 16.63 1.34
CA THR A 210 -17.02 17.79 0.47
C THR A 210 -18.11 17.56 -0.58
N LEU A 211 -18.10 16.40 -1.24
CA LEU A 211 -19.10 16.01 -2.24
C LEU A 211 -20.51 15.97 -1.65
N GLN A 212 -20.65 15.45 -0.42
CA GLN A 212 -21.94 15.41 0.29
C GLN A 212 -22.52 16.80 0.54
N ALA A 213 -21.65 17.78 0.89
CA ALA A 213 -22.08 19.17 1.07
C ALA A 213 -22.57 19.80 -0.26
N GLU A 214 -22.14 19.25 -1.39
CA GLU A 214 -22.58 19.67 -2.73
C GLU A 214 -23.72 18.80 -3.31
N GLY A 215 -24.27 17.88 -2.51
CA GLY A 215 -25.40 17.03 -2.91
C GLY A 215 -25.02 15.77 -3.70
N ILE A 216 -23.74 15.37 -3.71
CA ILE A 216 -23.24 14.15 -4.36
C ILE A 216 -22.91 13.11 -3.29
N SER A 217 -23.60 11.97 -3.31
CA SER A 217 -23.41 10.87 -2.35
C SER A 217 -22.32 9.92 -2.85
N ALA A 218 -21.12 10.02 -2.28
CA ALA A 218 -19.99 9.18 -2.63
C ALA A 218 -19.86 7.96 -1.72
N GLU A 219 -19.73 6.77 -2.33
CA GLU A 219 -19.31 5.55 -1.65
C GLU A 219 -17.78 5.47 -1.63
N VAL A 220 -17.18 5.22 -0.45
CA VAL A 220 -15.73 5.14 -0.29
C VAL A 220 -15.30 3.72 0.05
N ILE A 221 -14.42 3.17 -0.77
CA ILE A 221 -13.83 1.84 -0.60
C ILE A 221 -12.35 1.97 -0.28
N ASN A 222 -11.93 1.38 0.85
CA ASN A 222 -10.52 1.11 1.13
C ASN A 222 -10.12 -0.20 0.46
N MET A 223 -9.31 -0.12 -0.60
CA MET A 223 -8.78 -1.27 -1.35
C MET A 223 -7.34 -1.55 -0.94
N SER A 224 -7.14 -1.93 0.31
CA SER A 224 -5.80 -2.18 0.87
C SER A 224 -5.08 -3.35 0.23
N THR A 225 -5.80 -4.36 -0.30
CA THR A 225 -5.20 -5.40 -1.13
C THR A 225 -5.43 -5.08 -2.60
N ILE A 226 -4.35 -4.75 -3.31
CA ILE A 226 -4.41 -4.42 -4.74
C ILE A 226 -4.32 -5.69 -5.60
N LYS A 227 -3.68 -6.74 -5.06
CA LYS A 227 -3.61 -8.06 -5.67
C LYS A 227 -3.60 -9.15 -4.59
N PRO A 228 -4.59 -10.08 -4.58
CA PRO A 228 -5.77 -10.08 -5.44
C PRO A 228 -6.69 -8.90 -5.14
N LEU A 229 -7.32 -8.33 -6.17
CA LEU A 229 -8.31 -7.27 -6.00
C LEU A 229 -9.63 -7.87 -5.52
N ASP A 230 -10.33 -7.20 -4.60
CA ASP A 230 -11.71 -7.54 -4.24
C ASP A 230 -12.68 -7.03 -5.32
N THR A 231 -12.79 -7.82 -6.38
CA THR A 231 -13.65 -7.49 -7.52
C THR A 231 -15.13 -7.57 -7.15
N GLU A 232 -15.52 -8.41 -6.20
CA GLU A 232 -16.90 -8.55 -5.75
C GLU A 232 -17.39 -7.23 -5.12
N THR A 233 -16.68 -6.69 -4.15
CA THR A 233 -16.99 -5.42 -3.51
C THR A 233 -16.96 -4.26 -4.52
N LEU A 234 -15.93 -4.22 -5.39
CA LEU A 234 -15.82 -3.19 -6.42
C LEU A 234 -17.03 -3.19 -7.36
N ILE A 235 -17.39 -4.34 -7.91
CA ILE A 235 -18.48 -4.44 -8.89
C ILE A 235 -19.85 -4.16 -8.25
N ALA A 236 -20.07 -4.63 -7.02
CA ALA A 236 -21.29 -4.30 -6.28
C ALA A 236 -21.47 -2.78 -6.11
N SER A 237 -20.39 -2.09 -5.75
CA SER A 237 -20.40 -0.64 -5.58
C SER A 237 -20.62 0.11 -6.90
N VAL A 238 -19.84 -0.17 -7.93
CA VAL A 238 -19.96 0.55 -9.21
C VAL A 238 -21.27 0.26 -9.94
N SER A 239 -21.87 -0.92 -9.73
CA SER A 239 -23.20 -1.25 -10.26
C SER A 239 -24.30 -0.40 -9.62
N LYS A 240 -24.12 -0.02 -8.36
CA LYS A 240 -25.02 0.89 -7.64
C LYS A 240 -24.81 2.35 -8.04
N THR A 241 -23.55 2.78 -8.14
CA THR A 241 -23.19 4.19 -8.29
C THR A 241 -23.04 4.64 -9.77
N GLY A 242 -22.78 3.73 -10.69
CA GLY A 242 -22.69 3.98 -12.13
C GLY A 242 -21.42 4.69 -12.62
N CYS A 243 -20.48 5.03 -11.74
CA CYS A 243 -19.17 5.60 -12.12
C CYS A 243 -18.14 5.45 -10.98
N CYS A 244 -16.87 5.59 -11.30
CA CYS A 244 -15.78 5.30 -10.40
C CYS A 244 -14.66 6.35 -10.44
N VAL A 245 -14.00 6.56 -9.30
CA VAL A 245 -12.73 7.28 -9.17
C VAL A 245 -11.76 6.40 -8.42
N THR A 246 -10.50 6.34 -8.83
CA THR A 246 -9.42 5.73 -8.03
C THR A 246 -8.47 6.79 -7.52
N ALA A 247 -7.94 6.60 -6.31
CA ALA A 247 -6.96 7.50 -5.71
C ALA A 247 -5.79 6.70 -5.11
N GLU A 248 -4.58 6.99 -5.61
CA GLU A 248 -3.35 6.30 -5.23
C GLU A 248 -2.16 7.27 -5.22
N GLU A 249 -1.30 7.17 -4.24
CA GLU A 249 -0.03 7.90 -4.22
C GLU A 249 1.04 7.11 -5.00
N HIS A 250 0.80 6.97 -6.29
CA HIS A 250 1.56 6.17 -7.24
C HIS A 250 1.29 6.71 -8.65
N SER A 251 2.05 6.28 -9.64
CA SER A 251 1.71 6.54 -11.04
C SER A 251 0.33 5.99 -11.38
N ILE A 252 -0.45 6.74 -12.18
CA ILE A 252 -1.71 6.22 -12.73
C ILE A 252 -1.51 5.02 -13.66
N ILE A 253 -0.26 4.71 -14.03
CA ILE A 253 0.10 3.61 -14.93
C ILE A 253 0.44 2.37 -14.10
N GLY A 254 -0.32 1.31 -14.26
CA GLY A 254 -0.05 0.00 -13.69
C GLY A 254 -0.41 -0.20 -12.21
N GLY A 255 -0.82 0.86 -11.47
CA GLY A 255 -1.19 0.78 -10.06
C GLY A 255 -2.64 0.35 -9.80
N LEU A 256 -3.25 0.91 -8.74
CA LEU A 256 -4.64 0.65 -8.35
C LEU A 256 -5.61 0.99 -9.47
N GLY A 257 -5.46 2.18 -10.07
CA GLY A 257 -6.37 2.63 -11.14
C GLY A 257 -6.36 1.71 -12.36
N SER A 258 -5.22 1.09 -12.67
CA SER A 258 -5.13 0.08 -13.73
C SER A 258 -5.78 -1.24 -13.30
N ALA A 259 -5.59 -1.69 -12.05
CA ALA A 259 -6.24 -2.90 -11.53
C ALA A 259 -7.76 -2.78 -11.54
N VAL A 260 -8.28 -1.61 -11.13
CA VAL A 260 -9.72 -1.31 -11.19
C VAL A 260 -10.21 -1.28 -12.63
N ALA A 261 -9.49 -0.64 -13.56
CA ALA A 261 -9.87 -0.59 -14.98
C ALA A 261 -9.93 -1.99 -15.59
N GLU A 262 -8.96 -2.86 -15.32
CA GLU A 262 -8.94 -4.27 -15.75
C GLU A 262 -10.21 -5.01 -15.27
N ALA A 263 -10.51 -4.91 -13.96
CA ALA A 263 -11.69 -5.55 -13.37
C ALA A 263 -13.02 -5.03 -13.94
N LEU A 264 -13.10 -3.71 -14.22
CA LEU A 264 -14.29 -3.10 -14.83
C LEU A 264 -14.47 -3.54 -16.29
N CYS A 265 -13.39 -3.67 -17.05
CA CYS A 265 -13.47 -4.16 -18.44
C CYS A 265 -13.98 -5.60 -18.52
N ASP A 266 -13.67 -6.43 -17.53
CA ASP A 266 -14.10 -7.83 -17.49
C ASP A 266 -15.56 -8.01 -17.00
N SER A 267 -16.20 -6.95 -16.49
CA SER A 267 -17.51 -7.05 -15.83
C SER A 267 -18.53 -6.01 -16.29
N THR A 268 -18.28 -4.73 -16.02
CA THR A 268 -19.19 -3.62 -16.31
C THR A 268 -18.44 -2.36 -16.71
N CYS A 269 -18.78 -1.79 -17.85
CA CYS A 269 -18.15 -0.55 -18.31
C CYS A 269 -18.83 0.66 -17.68
N VAL A 270 -18.11 1.34 -16.79
CA VAL A 270 -18.54 2.62 -16.22
C VAL A 270 -17.46 3.68 -16.41
N PRO A 271 -17.80 4.99 -16.42
CA PRO A 271 -16.80 6.05 -16.40
C PRO A 271 -15.82 5.87 -15.24
N LEU A 272 -14.52 5.92 -15.52
CA LEU A 272 -13.44 5.85 -14.55
C LEU A 272 -12.54 7.08 -14.70
N GLU A 273 -12.30 7.78 -13.60
CA GLU A 273 -11.25 8.80 -13.45
C GLU A 273 -10.18 8.30 -12.48
N ARG A 274 -8.92 8.67 -12.72
CA ARG A 274 -7.79 8.19 -11.92
C ARG A 274 -7.02 9.37 -11.34
N VAL A 275 -6.93 9.43 -10.01
CA VAL A 275 -6.10 10.37 -9.25
C VAL A 275 -4.82 9.65 -8.85
N GLY A 276 -3.68 10.17 -9.30
CA GLY A 276 -2.33 9.65 -9.11
C GLY A 276 -1.34 10.52 -9.87
N THR A 277 -0.03 10.24 -9.76
CA THR A 277 0.98 10.98 -10.52
C THR A 277 0.89 10.66 -12.01
N LYS A 278 1.04 11.70 -12.86
CA LYS A 278 0.72 11.63 -14.30
C LYS A 278 2.00 11.49 -15.13
N ASP A 279 2.56 10.26 -15.15
CA ASP A 279 3.73 9.89 -15.96
C ASP A 279 4.90 10.88 -15.77
N THR A 280 5.27 11.12 -14.52
CA THR A 280 6.34 12.04 -14.14
C THR A 280 7.09 11.54 -12.92
N PHE A 281 8.38 11.83 -12.84
CA PHE A 281 9.13 11.68 -11.61
C PHE A 281 8.75 12.72 -10.57
N GLY A 282 9.01 12.41 -9.31
CA GLY A 282 8.89 13.37 -8.23
C GLY A 282 10.07 14.33 -8.15
N GLU A 283 10.13 15.10 -7.07
CA GLU A 283 11.17 16.07 -6.79
C GLU A 283 11.30 16.29 -5.28
N SER A 284 12.38 16.95 -4.84
CA SER A 284 12.56 17.34 -3.45
C SER A 284 11.60 18.46 -3.07
N GLY A 285 10.94 18.32 -1.92
CA GLY A 285 10.00 19.32 -1.41
C GLY A 285 9.37 18.87 -0.11
N LYS A 286 8.56 19.72 0.51
CA LYS A 286 7.79 19.30 1.68
C LYS A 286 6.66 18.37 1.26
N PRO A 287 6.38 17.30 2.01
CA PRO A 287 5.34 16.34 1.63
C PRO A 287 4.00 16.98 1.25
N ALA A 288 3.49 17.91 2.06
CA ALA A 288 2.21 18.56 1.80
C ALA A 288 2.22 19.40 0.51
N ASP A 289 3.31 20.12 0.23
CA ASP A 289 3.43 20.93 -0.98
C ASP A 289 3.50 20.05 -2.24
N LEU A 290 4.19 18.91 -2.14
CA LEU A 290 4.25 17.93 -3.21
C LEU A 290 2.90 17.27 -3.48
N MET A 291 2.14 16.91 -2.45
CA MET A 291 0.78 16.35 -2.63
C MET A 291 -0.10 17.33 -3.41
N VAL A 292 -0.06 18.61 -3.09
CA VAL A 292 -0.78 19.66 -3.84
C VAL A 292 -0.27 19.78 -5.28
N LYS A 293 1.05 19.88 -5.46
CA LYS A 293 1.66 20.07 -6.78
C LYS A 293 1.36 18.93 -7.74
N TYR A 294 1.32 17.69 -7.24
CA TYR A 294 1.08 16.49 -8.06
C TYR A 294 -0.39 16.09 -8.16
N GLY A 295 -1.31 16.90 -7.62
CA GLY A 295 -2.75 16.67 -7.74
C GLY A 295 -3.22 15.45 -6.96
N LEU A 296 -2.76 15.29 -5.72
CA LEU A 296 -3.04 14.16 -4.83
C LEU A 296 -3.80 14.63 -3.57
N THR A 297 -4.69 15.59 -3.73
CA THR A 297 -5.48 16.15 -2.63
C THR A 297 -6.93 15.70 -2.67
N ALA A 298 -7.67 15.96 -1.60
CA ALA A 298 -9.12 15.75 -1.58
C ALA A 298 -9.83 16.56 -2.67
N ASP A 299 -9.39 17.78 -2.95
CA ASP A 299 -9.97 18.63 -4.00
C ASP A 299 -9.79 18.02 -5.40
N ASP A 300 -8.65 17.36 -5.66
CA ASP A 300 -8.42 16.65 -6.92
C ASP A 300 -9.34 15.44 -7.06
N ILE A 301 -9.61 14.74 -5.96
CA ILE A 301 -10.58 13.62 -5.92
C ILE A 301 -12.00 14.14 -6.15
N VAL A 302 -12.38 15.25 -5.53
CA VAL A 302 -13.68 15.92 -5.75
C VAL A 302 -13.87 16.29 -7.23
N ALA A 303 -12.85 16.91 -7.84
CA ALA A 303 -12.89 17.28 -9.26
C ALA A 303 -13.03 16.05 -10.15
N ALA A 304 -12.28 14.97 -9.87
CA ALA A 304 -12.38 13.70 -10.58
C ALA A 304 -13.77 13.06 -10.42
N ALA A 305 -14.34 13.09 -9.22
CA ALA A 305 -15.67 12.55 -8.94
C ALA A 305 -16.76 13.29 -9.74
N LYS A 306 -16.76 14.61 -9.70
CA LYS A 306 -17.70 15.44 -10.51
C LYS A 306 -17.58 15.16 -12.01
N LYS A 307 -16.34 15.03 -12.50
CA LYS A 307 -16.09 14.67 -13.89
C LYS A 307 -16.62 13.27 -14.22
N SER A 308 -16.40 12.28 -13.33
CA SER A 308 -16.90 10.92 -13.54
C SER A 308 -18.43 10.87 -13.54
N VAL A 309 -19.09 11.56 -12.60
CA VAL A 309 -20.56 11.70 -12.56
C VAL A 309 -21.11 12.33 -13.81
N SER A 310 -20.47 13.36 -14.37
CA SER A 310 -20.92 14.02 -15.61
C SER A 310 -20.82 13.15 -16.87
N ARG A 311 -20.19 11.99 -16.79
CA ARG A 311 -19.97 11.05 -17.91
C ARG A 311 -20.88 9.81 -17.86
N LYS A 312 -21.80 9.74 -16.90
CA LYS A 312 -22.76 8.63 -16.76
C LYS A 312 -23.71 8.46 -17.97
#